data_f8d94cf81608509ebf55308000e85e8a
#
_entry.id   f8d94cf81608509ebf55308000e85e8a
#
_cell.length_a   1.000
_cell.length_b   1.000
_cell.length_c   1.000
_cell.angle_alpha   90.00
_cell.angle_beta   90.00
_cell.angle_gamma   90.00
#
_symmetry.space_group_name_H-M   'P 1'
#
loop_
_entity.id
_entity.type
_entity.pdbx_description
1 polymer ?
#
loop_
_entity_poly.entity_id
_entity_poly.type
_entity_poly.pdbx_seq_one_letter_code
_entity_poly.pdbx_strand_id
1 'polypeptide(L)'
;MRLIILIGFVIGILSSCSTLDKSRMLKTPTNYKFKEFVDSVNYKKPYRIAVDDRISIQMYSNDGYGFVGIGNQRGSQGGSQGGGQGGGQGGGYKVRSDSTLKIPIIGKVKVVGLTLDEIEEKFEEILQNQVNSPFVIAQIFNRRIYIFQGGYSANVFQLQNENTTLFEVLAQTGGVYNEGNASRIKIIRGDLKKPDIYMVNLSTIEGMEQANLNMQAGDIIYIDPFINYGARISSDIGSTLGFLSSLLLVYTLVQP
;
A
#
# COMPACT_ATOMS: atom_id res chain seq x y z
N MET A 1 58.05 7.30 11.79
CA MET A 1 57.10 6.44 12.51
C MET A 1 55.71 7.09 12.67
N ARG A 2 55.64 8.36 13.12
CA ARG A 2 54.34 9.09 13.29
C ARG A 2 53.50 9.25 12.00
N LEU A 3 54.17 9.53 10.86
CA LEU A 3 53.49 9.71 9.57
C LEU A 3 52.85 8.39 9.05
N ILE A 4 53.52 7.26 9.27
CA ILE A 4 53.02 5.93 8.85
C ILE A 4 51.79 5.52 9.64
N ILE A 5 51.72 5.86 10.93
CA ILE A 5 50.58 5.61 11.80
C ILE A 5 49.39 6.46 11.33
N LEU A 6 49.63 7.70 10.92
CA LEU A 6 48.58 8.61 10.41
C LEU A 6 48.02 8.14 9.06
N ILE A 7 48.90 7.66 8.17
CA ILE A 7 48.45 7.10 6.86
C ILE A 7 47.69 5.79 7.07
N GLY A 8 48.14 4.91 7.98
CA GLY A 8 47.40 3.68 8.30
C GLY A 8 46.02 3.94 8.89
N PHE A 9 45.85 4.98 9.72
CA PHE A 9 44.60 5.40 10.29
C PHE A 9 43.61 5.96 9.23
N VAL A 10 44.15 6.76 8.28
CA VAL A 10 43.33 7.30 7.14
C VAL A 10 42.88 6.18 6.22
N ILE A 11 43.72 5.17 5.94
CA ILE A 11 43.34 4.01 5.11
C ILE A 11 42.26 3.16 5.82
N GLY A 12 42.35 3.01 7.15
CA GLY A 12 41.32 2.29 7.94
C GLY A 12 39.94 2.95 7.91
N ILE A 13 39.87 4.28 7.84
CA ILE A 13 38.61 5.03 7.73
C ILE A 13 37.97 4.85 6.33
N LEU A 14 38.78 4.73 5.29
CA LEU A 14 38.29 4.56 3.91
C LEU A 14 37.72 3.17 3.63
N SER A 15 38.03 2.16 4.43
CA SER A 15 37.48 0.80 4.26
C SER A 15 36.10 0.60 4.87
N SER A 16 35.54 1.57 5.59
CA SER A 16 34.23 1.45 6.29
C SER A 16 33.01 1.68 5.41
N CYS A 17 33.15 1.93 4.10
CA CYS A 17 32.06 2.35 3.23
C CYS A 17 31.06 1.26 2.80
N SER A 18 31.21 -0.01 3.17
CA SER A 18 30.31 -1.07 2.68
C SER A 18 29.04 -1.28 3.51
N THR A 19 28.89 -0.59 4.63
CA THR A 19 27.81 -0.80 5.60
C THR A 19 26.57 0.05 5.34
N LEU A 20 26.63 1.01 4.42
CA LEU A 20 25.66 2.09 4.25
C LEU A 20 24.34 1.68 3.56
N ASP A 21 24.21 0.45 3.07
CA ASP A 21 23.09 0.08 2.20
C ASP A 21 22.19 -1.04 2.76
N LYS A 22 22.33 -1.41 4.02
CA LYS A 22 21.57 -2.50 4.66
C LYS A 22 20.12 -2.14 4.98
N SER A 23 19.77 -0.86 5.04
CA SER A 23 18.41 -0.40 5.38
C SER A 23 17.47 -0.34 4.19
N ARG A 24 17.93 -0.56 2.96
CA ARG A 24 17.08 -0.57 1.76
C ARG A 24 16.35 -1.89 1.65
N MET A 25 15.02 -1.82 1.70
CA MET A 25 14.13 -2.96 1.41
C MET A 25 13.97 -3.13 -0.11
N LEU A 26 13.47 -4.28 -0.53
CA LEU A 26 13.00 -4.58 -1.90
C LEU A 26 13.99 -4.15 -3.02
N LYS A 27 15.29 -4.39 -2.81
CA LYS A 27 16.30 -4.13 -3.84
C LYS A 27 16.07 -5.04 -5.04
N THR A 28 16.05 -4.44 -6.21
CA THR A 28 16.08 -5.18 -7.48
C THR A 28 17.52 -5.33 -7.96
N PRO A 29 17.91 -6.46 -8.58
CA PRO A 29 19.20 -6.61 -9.23
C PRO A 29 19.45 -5.50 -10.27
N THR A 30 20.71 -5.13 -10.50
CA THR A 30 21.08 -4.04 -11.41
C THR A 30 20.63 -4.29 -12.85
N ASN A 31 20.53 -5.54 -13.25
CA ASN A 31 20.11 -5.99 -14.58
C ASN A 31 18.65 -6.43 -14.64
N TYR A 32 17.83 -6.09 -13.63
CA TYR A 32 16.42 -6.44 -13.63
C TYR A 32 15.67 -5.72 -14.75
N LYS A 33 14.97 -6.49 -15.58
CA LYS A 33 14.10 -5.93 -16.63
C LYS A 33 12.73 -5.66 -16.02
N PHE A 34 12.41 -4.39 -15.85
CA PHE A 34 11.07 -3.97 -15.43
C PHE A 34 10.07 -4.24 -16.54
N LYS A 35 8.83 -4.51 -16.17
CA LYS A 35 7.74 -4.59 -17.14
C LYS A 35 7.41 -3.19 -17.65
N GLU A 36 7.16 -3.09 -18.93
CA GLU A 36 6.67 -1.87 -19.55
C GLU A 36 5.21 -1.65 -19.20
N PHE A 37 4.83 -0.39 -19.07
CA PHE A 37 3.43 0.00 -18.98
C PHE A 37 2.81 -0.16 -20.35
N VAL A 38 1.98 -1.17 -20.52
CA VAL A 38 1.10 -1.26 -21.68
C VAL A 38 -0.11 -0.40 -21.34
N ASP A 39 -0.52 0.46 -22.27
CA ASP A 39 -1.58 1.47 -22.13
C ASP A 39 -2.65 1.12 -21.10
N SER A 40 -2.85 2.02 -20.15
CA SER A 40 -3.76 1.88 -19.02
C SER A 40 -5.23 1.56 -19.40
N VAL A 41 -5.59 1.81 -20.65
CA VAL A 41 -6.91 1.51 -21.21
C VAL A 41 -7.19 0.00 -21.28
N ASN A 42 -6.17 -0.83 -21.41
CA ASN A 42 -6.32 -2.29 -21.47
C ASN A 42 -6.36 -2.99 -20.10
N TYR A 43 -6.19 -2.26 -19.00
CA TYR A 43 -6.16 -2.82 -17.64
C TYR A 43 -7.49 -2.75 -16.89
N LYS A 44 -8.59 -2.37 -17.54
CA LYS A 44 -9.93 -2.48 -16.97
C LYS A 44 -10.45 -3.92 -16.98
N LYS A 45 -9.66 -4.87 -16.50
CA LYS A 45 -10.25 -6.15 -16.11
C LYS A 45 -11.00 -5.91 -14.81
N PRO A 46 -12.34 -6.08 -14.80
CA PRO A 46 -13.11 -5.92 -13.59
C PRO A 46 -12.56 -6.87 -12.52
N TYR A 47 -12.51 -6.40 -11.29
CA TYR A 47 -12.08 -7.22 -10.17
C TYR A 47 -12.99 -8.45 -10.06
N ARG A 48 -12.40 -9.63 -9.86
CA ARG A 48 -13.14 -10.85 -9.59
C ARG A 48 -12.99 -11.23 -8.13
N ILE A 49 -14.13 -11.47 -7.51
CA ILE A 49 -14.24 -11.78 -6.09
C ILE A 49 -13.39 -13.01 -5.76
N ALA A 50 -12.59 -12.89 -4.70
CA ALA A 50 -11.69 -13.92 -4.18
C ALA A 50 -12.15 -14.42 -2.80
N VAL A 51 -11.58 -15.53 -2.37
CA VAL A 51 -11.73 -16.02 -0.98
C VAL A 51 -11.14 -14.97 -0.02
N ASP A 52 -11.76 -14.82 1.14
CA ASP A 52 -11.45 -13.83 2.18
C ASP A 52 -11.86 -12.39 1.86
N ASP A 53 -12.43 -12.10 0.69
CA ASP A 53 -13.03 -10.79 0.43
C ASP A 53 -14.16 -10.51 1.40
N ARG A 54 -14.30 -9.24 1.75
CA ARG A 54 -15.41 -8.73 2.55
C ARG A 54 -16.30 -7.84 1.68
N ILE A 55 -17.54 -8.26 1.48
CA ILE A 55 -18.49 -7.62 0.60
C ILE A 55 -19.62 -7.05 1.43
N SER A 56 -19.86 -5.74 1.33
CA SER A 56 -21.10 -5.12 1.77
C SER A 56 -22.15 -5.37 0.73
N ILE A 57 -23.35 -5.68 1.19
CA ILE A 57 -24.50 -5.87 0.32
C ILE A 57 -25.63 -5.10 0.93
N GLN A 58 -26.21 -4.22 0.13
CA GLN A 58 -27.42 -3.47 0.46
C GLN A 58 -28.51 -3.91 -0.51
N MET A 59 -29.68 -4.22 0.02
CA MET A 59 -30.80 -4.72 -0.75
C MET A 59 -32.01 -3.82 -0.51
N TYR A 60 -32.66 -3.40 -1.57
CA TYR A 60 -33.78 -2.50 -1.57
C TYR A 60 -34.98 -3.13 -2.34
N SER A 61 -36.19 -2.82 -1.90
CA SER A 61 -37.40 -3.06 -2.69
C SER A 61 -37.56 -1.94 -3.71
N ASN A 62 -38.47 -2.13 -4.67
CA ASN A 62 -38.80 -1.11 -5.67
C ASN A 62 -39.27 0.23 -5.05
N ASP A 63 -39.85 0.19 -3.85
CA ASP A 63 -40.29 1.39 -3.12
C ASP A 63 -39.12 2.07 -2.35
N GLY A 64 -37.89 1.62 -2.53
CA GLY A 64 -36.70 2.18 -1.87
C GLY A 64 -36.51 1.80 -0.41
N TYR A 65 -37.36 0.89 0.14
CA TYR A 65 -37.14 0.38 1.49
C TYR A 65 -35.99 -0.62 1.52
N GLY A 66 -34.95 -0.28 2.28
CA GLY A 66 -33.84 -1.20 2.54
C GLY A 66 -34.27 -2.28 3.52
N PHE A 67 -34.14 -3.55 3.14
CA PHE A 67 -34.46 -4.67 4.01
C PHE A 67 -33.25 -5.52 4.45
N VAL A 68 -32.11 -5.32 3.81
CA VAL A 68 -30.82 -5.84 4.27
C VAL A 68 -29.77 -4.77 4.05
N GLY A 69 -29.18 -4.29 5.12
CA GLY A 69 -28.08 -3.36 5.08
C GLY A 69 -27.13 -3.65 6.25
N ILE A 70 -25.92 -4.12 5.96
CA ILE A 70 -24.83 -4.13 6.94
C ILE A 70 -23.77 -3.18 6.43
N GLY A 71 -23.79 -1.97 6.97
CA GLY A 71 -22.73 -0.99 6.69
C GLY A 71 -23.22 0.44 6.61
N ASN A 72 -23.82 0.96 7.60
CA ASN A 72 -23.85 2.34 8.04
C ASN A 72 -25.08 2.61 8.91
N GLN A 73 -25.09 2.11 10.13
CA GLN A 73 -25.86 2.79 11.16
C GLN A 73 -25.07 4.04 11.61
N ARG A 74 -24.99 5.02 10.74
CA ARG A 74 -24.80 6.40 11.12
C ARG A 74 -26.07 7.17 10.78
N GLY A 75 -26.97 7.22 11.73
CA GLY A 75 -28.12 8.10 11.61
C GLY A 75 -29.43 7.52 12.16
N SER A 76 -29.44 7.01 13.38
CA SER A 76 -30.65 6.99 14.18
C SER A 76 -30.29 7.37 15.61
N GLN A 77 -30.54 8.62 15.92
CA GLN A 77 -30.56 9.19 17.24
C GLN A 77 -31.76 8.58 17.98
N GLY A 78 -31.50 7.57 18.81
CA GLY A 78 -32.55 6.93 19.60
C GLY A 78 -31.97 5.75 20.35
N GLY A 79 -31.68 5.96 21.67
CA GLY A 79 -31.04 5.00 22.55
C GLY A 79 -31.73 3.65 22.61
N SER A 80 -30.94 2.61 22.57
CA SER A 80 -31.21 1.36 23.25
C SER A 80 -29.88 0.65 23.52
N GLN A 81 -29.55 0.58 24.77
CA GLN A 81 -28.43 -0.15 25.39
C GLN A 81 -28.82 -1.63 25.37
N GLY A 82 -28.23 -2.40 24.48
CA GLY A 82 -28.43 -3.84 24.36
C GLY A 82 -27.15 -4.48 23.82
N GLY A 83 -26.33 -5.03 24.72
CA GLY A 83 -25.08 -5.70 24.42
C GLY A 83 -25.27 -6.92 23.54
N GLY A 84 -24.63 -6.89 22.38
CA GLY A 84 -24.38 -8.01 21.49
C GLY A 84 -22.94 -7.92 21.00
N GLN A 85 -22.02 -8.49 21.75
CA GLN A 85 -20.59 -8.61 21.43
C GLN A 85 -20.46 -9.61 20.28
N GLY A 86 -20.39 -9.13 19.04
CA GLY A 86 -20.29 -9.99 17.85
C GLY A 86 -20.21 -9.25 16.53
N GLY A 87 -19.82 -7.99 16.51
CA GLY A 87 -19.70 -7.19 15.28
C GLY A 87 -18.31 -6.60 15.10
N GLY A 88 -17.43 -7.31 14.39
CA GLY A 88 -16.14 -6.76 13.98
C GLY A 88 -16.32 -5.45 13.23
N GLN A 89 -15.49 -4.47 13.53
CA GLN A 89 -15.35 -3.19 12.84
C GLN A 89 -15.09 -3.43 11.33
N GLY A 90 -16.07 -3.16 10.49
CA GLY A 90 -15.99 -3.37 9.05
C GLY A 90 -17.17 -4.20 8.54
N GLY A 91 -18.34 -3.54 8.42
CA GLY A 91 -19.58 -4.19 8.04
C GLY A 91 -19.56 -4.79 6.64
N GLY A 92 -19.36 -6.09 6.52
CA GLY A 92 -19.48 -6.84 5.29
C GLY A 92 -19.46 -8.34 5.53
N TYR A 93 -20.04 -9.08 4.59
CA TYR A 93 -20.03 -10.54 4.62
C TYR A 93 -18.69 -11.05 4.10
N LYS A 94 -18.07 -11.97 4.81
CA LYS A 94 -16.80 -12.58 4.40
C LYS A 94 -17.06 -13.73 3.42
N VAL A 95 -16.38 -13.71 2.27
CA VAL A 95 -16.32 -14.84 1.35
C VAL A 95 -15.54 -15.98 2.00
N ARG A 96 -16.17 -17.14 2.08
CA ARG A 96 -15.64 -18.31 2.77
C ARG A 96 -14.65 -19.09 1.88
N SER A 97 -13.90 -19.99 2.50
CA SER A 97 -12.98 -20.90 1.81
C SER A 97 -13.69 -21.85 0.84
N ASP A 98 -14.98 -22.13 1.07
CA ASP A 98 -15.83 -22.94 0.16
C ASP A 98 -16.33 -22.12 -1.05
N SER A 99 -15.77 -20.94 -1.29
CA SER A 99 -16.15 -20.03 -2.38
C SER A 99 -17.55 -19.44 -2.24
N THR A 100 -18.19 -19.55 -1.08
CA THR A 100 -19.55 -19.07 -0.86
C THR A 100 -19.62 -17.83 0.01
N LEU A 101 -20.65 -17.05 -0.19
CA LEU A 101 -21.09 -15.97 0.67
C LEU A 101 -22.41 -16.38 1.34
N LYS A 102 -22.51 -16.22 2.67
CA LYS A 102 -23.75 -16.51 3.41
C LYS A 102 -24.41 -15.21 3.82
N ILE A 103 -25.59 -14.96 3.27
CA ILE A 103 -26.35 -13.74 3.49
C ILE A 103 -27.72 -14.11 4.05
N PRO A 104 -28.29 -13.33 4.99
CA PRO A 104 -29.70 -13.48 5.39
C PRO A 104 -30.63 -13.43 4.16
N ILE A 105 -31.74 -14.13 4.22
CA ILE A 105 -32.76 -14.22 3.18
C ILE A 105 -32.31 -15.05 1.96
N ILE A 106 -31.13 -14.77 1.38
CA ILE A 106 -30.60 -15.45 0.18
C ILE A 106 -29.96 -16.81 0.53
N GLY A 107 -29.36 -16.93 1.72
CA GLY A 107 -28.67 -18.14 2.12
C GLY A 107 -27.20 -18.20 1.65
N LYS A 108 -26.75 -19.37 1.19
CA LYS A 108 -25.38 -19.59 0.69
C LYS A 108 -25.36 -19.50 -0.83
N VAL A 109 -24.54 -18.61 -1.37
CA VAL A 109 -24.36 -18.44 -2.82
C VAL A 109 -22.88 -18.48 -3.18
N LYS A 110 -22.53 -19.18 -4.25
CA LYS A 110 -21.17 -19.22 -4.80
C LYS A 110 -20.88 -17.91 -5.53
N VAL A 111 -19.82 -17.20 -5.10
CA VAL A 111 -19.48 -15.84 -5.57
C VAL A 111 -18.06 -15.68 -6.08
N VAL A 112 -17.13 -16.57 -5.73
CA VAL A 112 -15.74 -16.48 -6.18
C VAL A 112 -15.64 -16.57 -7.70
N GLY A 113 -14.88 -15.65 -8.30
CA GLY A 113 -14.70 -15.51 -9.73
C GLY A 113 -15.73 -14.62 -10.42
N LEU A 114 -16.80 -14.23 -9.74
CA LEU A 114 -17.78 -13.26 -10.24
C LEU A 114 -17.27 -11.82 -10.06
N THR A 115 -17.73 -10.91 -10.91
CA THR A 115 -17.57 -9.46 -10.71
C THR A 115 -18.64 -8.93 -9.74
N LEU A 116 -18.54 -7.65 -9.36
CA LEU A 116 -19.58 -7.01 -8.54
C LEU A 116 -20.92 -6.97 -9.27
N ASP A 117 -20.91 -6.58 -10.54
CA ASP A 117 -22.12 -6.51 -11.37
C ASP A 117 -22.79 -7.90 -11.49
N GLU A 118 -21.98 -8.95 -11.77
CA GLU A 118 -22.49 -10.33 -11.86
C GLU A 118 -23.09 -10.84 -10.53
N ILE A 119 -22.60 -10.36 -9.38
CA ILE A 119 -23.15 -10.75 -8.08
C ILE A 119 -24.43 -9.99 -7.76
N GLU A 120 -24.50 -8.70 -8.14
CA GLU A 120 -25.71 -7.89 -8.01
C GLU A 120 -26.85 -8.49 -8.80
N GLU A 121 -26.68 -8.74 -10.08
CA GLU A 121 -27.67 -9.39 -10.96
C GLU A 121 -28.12 -10.75 -10.40
N LYS A 122 -27.18 -11.58 -9.96
CA LYS A 122 -27.47 -12.90 -9.39
C LYS A 122 -28.31 -12.81 -8.12
N PHE A 123 -28.07 -11.82 -7.28
CA PHE A 123 -28.85 -11.64 -6.05
C PHE A 123 -30.22 -11.05 -6.34
N GLU A 124 -30.33 -10.15 -7.29
CA GLU A 124 -31.59 -9.66 -7.76
C GLU A 124 -32.48 -10.78 -8.32
N GLU A 125 -31.93 -11.67 -9.15
CA GLU A 125 -32.60 -12.84 -9.67
C GLU A 125 -33.17 -13.75 -8.56
N ILE A 126 -32.36 -14.05 -7.55
CA ILE A 126 -32.79 -14.87 -6.41
C ILE A 126 -33.88 -14.19 -5.61
N LEU A 127 -33.84 -12.88 -5.46
CA LEU A 127 -34.75 -12.09 -4.67
C LEU A 127 -36.10 -11.82 -5.38
N GLN A 128 -36.16 -11.88 -6.72
CA GLN A 128 -37.39 -11.65 -7.51
C GLN A 128 -38.57 -12.56 -7.08
N ASN A 129 -38.26 -13.74 -6.52
CA ASN A 129 -39.26 -14.64 -6.00
C ASN A 129 -39.92 -14.18 -4.67
N GLN A 130 -39.29 -13.23 -3.97
CA GLN A 130 -39.65 -12.79 -2.61
C GLN A 130 -40.00 -11.31 -2.56
N VAL A 131 -39.40 -10.52 -3.43
CA VAL A 131 -39.51 -9.05 -3.44
C VAL A 131 -39.77 -8.57 -4.86
N ASN A 132 -40.71 -7.63 -5.00
CA ASN A 132 -41.03 -7.03 -6.29
C ASN A 132 -39.89 -6.08 -6.73
N SER A 133 -39.31 -6.36 -7.90
CA SER A 133 -38.19 -5.56 -8.50
C SER A 133 -37.11 -5.19 -7.48
N PRO A 134 -36.39 -6.19 -6.92
CA PRO A 134 -35.36 -5.92 -5.94
C PRO A 134 -34.17 -5.19 -6.60
N PHE A 135 -33.50 -4.34 -5.85
CA PHE A 135 -32.27 -3.67 -6.25
C PHE A 135 -31.16 -3.97 -5.26
N VAL A 136 -30.01 -4.42 -5.76
CA VAL A 136 -28.88 -4.82 -4.94
C VAL A 136 -27.66 -3.95 -5.25
N ILE A 137 -26.98 -3.50 -4.21
CA ILE A 137 -25.69 -2.81 -4.30
C ILE A 137 -24.65 -3.63 -3.55
N ALA A 138 -23.58 -4.00 -4.23
CA ALA A 138 -22.45 -4.72 -3.65
C ALA A 138 -21.15 -3.90 -3.68
N GLN A 139 -20.41 -3.89 -2.58
CA GLN A 139 -19.12 -3.19 -2.48
C GLN A 139 -18.10 -4.04 -1.74
N ILE A 140 -16.86 -4.07 -2.21
CA ILE A 140 -15.78 -4.77 -1.53
C ILE A 140 -15.02 -3.80 -0.62
N PHE A 141 -14.89 -4.16 0.66
CA PHE A 141 -14.28 -3.28 1.66
C PHE A 141 -12.81 -3.54 1.96
N ASN A 142 -12.33 -4.74 1.76
CA ASN A 142 -11.00 -5.12 2.20
C ASN A 142 -9.94 -5.04 1.10
N ARG A 143 -10.23 -4.34 0.02
CA ARG A 143 -9.24 -4.05 -1.02
C ARG A 143 -8.23 -3.05 -0.47
N ARG A 144 -7.00 -3.47 -0.32
CA ARG A 144 -5.92 -2.66 0.25
C ARG A 144 -4.64 -2.83 -0.52
N ILE A 145 -3.81 -1.79 -0.49
CA ILE A 145 -2.46 -1.77 -1.01
C ILE A 145 -1.48 -1.40 0.10
N TYR A 146 -0.22 -1.70 -0.10
CA TYR A 146 0.83 -1.45 0.87
C TYR A 146 1.80 -0.42 0.30
N ILE A 147 2.11 0.61 1.06
CA ILE A 147 2.99 1.70 0.65
C ILE A 147 4.20 1.72 1.56
N PHE A 148 5.38 1.53 1.00
CA PHE A 148 6.65 1.62 1.71
C PHE A 148 7.43 2.81 1.21
N GLN A 149 7.73 3.73 2.09
CA GLN A 149 8.53 4.93 1.78
C GLN A 149 9.96 4.73 2.27
N GLY A 150 10.79 4.12 1.45
CA GLY A 150 12.17 3.78 1.81
C GLY A 150 12.23 2.84 3.01
N GLY A 151 13.00 3.21 4.03
CA GLY A 151 13.05 2.53 5.32
C GLY A 151 12.34 3.31 6.43
N TYR A 152 11.61 4.39 6.09
CA TYR A 152 11.11 5.38 7.06
C TYR A 152 9.68 5.13 7.49
N SER A 153 8.79 4.79 6.56
CA SER A 153 7.39 4.55 6.89
C SER A 153 6.77 3.46 6.03
N ALA A 154 5.76 2.81 6.60
CA ALA A 154 4.91 1.86 5.91
C ALA A 154 3.46 2.18 6.24
N ASN A 155 2.62 2.29 5.21
CA ASN A 155 1.21 2.59 5.33
C ASN A 155 0.39 1.54 4.59
N VAL A 156 -0.80 1.27 5.08
CA VAL A 156 -1.81 0.46 4.38
C VAL A 156 -2.89 1.40 3.90
N PHE A 157 -3.08 1.45 2.58
CA PHE A 157 -4.11 2.27 1.96
C PHE A 157 -5.27 1.39 1.50
N GLN A 158 -6.50 1.78 1.84
CA GLN A 158 -7.70 1.06 1.45
C GLN A 158 -8.24 1.64 0.15
N LEU A 159 -8.38 0.80 -0.87
CA LEU A 159 -8.96 1.20 -2.15
C LEU A 159 -10.48 1.37 -1.99
N GLN A 160 -10.96 2.58 -2.24
CA GLN A 160 -12.38 2.91 -2.12
C GLN A 160 -13.17 2.58 -3.39
N ASN A 161 -12.52 2.63 -4.54
CA ASN A 161 -13.11 2.34 -5.84
C ASN A 161 -12.15 1.54 -6.73
N GLU A 162 -12.66 1.05 -7.87
CA GLU A 162 -11.89 0.22 -8.80
C GLU A 162 -10.93 1.02 -9.70
N ASN A 163 -11.15 2.33 -9.78
CA ASN A 163 -10.39 3.21 -10.66
C ASN A 163 -9.38 4.08 -9.91
N THR A 164 -9.04 3.72 -8.65
CA THR A 164 -8.04 4.45 -7.87
C THR A 164 -6.67 4.34 -8.53
N THR A 165 -6.12 5.48 -8.95
CA THR A 165 -4.82 5.53 -9.63
C THR A 165 -3.66 5.65 -8.64
N LEU A 166 -2.43 5.33 -9.10
CA LEU A 166 -1.21 5.58 -8.31
C LEU A 166 -1.12 7.05 -7.86
N PHE A 167 -1.46 7.99 -8.77
CA PHE A 167 -1.42 9.42 -8.46
C PHE A 167 -2.37 9.78 -7.32
N GLU A 168 -3.59 9.27 -7.35
CA GLU A 168 -4.58 9.48 -6.29
C GLU A 168 -4.11 8.91 -4.95
N VAL A 169 -3.56 7.69 -4.95
CA VAL A 169 -3.00 7.08 -3.75
C VAL A 169 -1.88 7.92 -3.16
N LEU A 170 -0.93 8.37 -3.98
CA LEU A 170 0.15 9.23 -3.51
C LEU A 170 -0.37 10.57 -2.97
N ALA A 171 -1.33 11.19 -3.66
CA ALA A 171 -1.94 12.44 -3.20
C ALA A 171 -2.60 12.29 -1.82
N GLN A 172 -3.36 11.21 -1.60
CA GLN A 172 -4.02 10.95 -0.32
C GLN A 172 -3.06 10.55 0.81
N THR A 173 -1.87 10.02 0.48
CA THR A 173 -0.87 9.60 1.46
C THR A 173 0.24 10.63 1.73
N GLY A 174 0.08 11.86 1.21
CA GLY A 174 1.02 12.97 1.45
C GLY A 174 2.15 13.08 0.42
N GLY A 175 2.02 12.40 -0.73
CA GLY A 175 3.00 12.46 -1.81
C GLY A 175 4.25 11.60 -1.58
N VAL A 176 5.30 11.97 -2.28
CA VAL A 176 6.63 11.36 -2.09
C VAL A 176 7.30 12.08 -0.92
N TYR A 177 7.68 11.31 0.09
CA TYR A 177 8.36 11.83 1.27
C TYR A 177 9.69 12.55 0.90
N ASN A 178 10.13 13.54 1.72
CA ASN A 178 11.34 14.35 1.44
C ASN A 178 12.61 13.56 1.13
N GLU A 179 12.73 12.37 1.70
CA GLU A 179 13.85 11.46 1.46
C GLU A 179 13.50 10.36 0.44
N GLY A 180 12.34 10.46 -0.23
CA GLY A 180 11.89 9.56 -1.27
C GLY A 180 12.40 9.98 -2.64
N ASN A 181 12.72 9.01 -3.47
CA ASN A 181 13.14 9.23 -4.84
C ASN A 181 11.95 9.13 -5.80
N ALA A 182 11.40 10.27 -6.23
CA ALA A 182 10.27 10.33 -7.14
C ALA A 182 10.58 9.71 -8.53
N SER A 183 11.87 9.61 -8.92
CA SER A 183 12.23 8.96 -10.17
C SER A 183 12.27 7.42 -10.09
N ARG A 184 12.09 6.85 -8.90
CA ARG A 184 12.25 5.40 -8.65
C ARG A 184 11.16 4.87 -7.73
N ILE A 185 9.95 4.85 -8.23
CA ILE A 185 8.79 4.26 -7.56
C ILE A 185 8.53 2.89 -8.19
N LYS A 186 8.56 1.84 -7.38
CA LYS A 186 8.29 0.47 -7.82
C LYS A 186 6.88 0.09 -7.45
N ILE A 187 6.15 -0.50 -8.40
CA ILE A 187 4.87 -1.16 -8.14
C ILE A 187 5.11 -2.64 -8.30
N ILE A 188 4.89 -3.39 -7.23
CA ILE A 188 5.07 -4.84 -7.16
C ILE A 188 3.68 -5.45 -7.12
N ARG A 189 3.35 -6.26 -8.12
CA ARG A 189 2.01 -6.82 -8.34
C ARG A 189 2.04 -8.33 -8.50
N GLY A 190 0.99 -8.98 -8.06
CA GLY A 190 0.78 -10.42 -8.27
C GLY A 190 1.41 -11.30 -7.19
N ASP A 191 1.81 -12.53 -7.55
CA ASP A 191 2.39 -13.49 -6.61
C ASP A 191 3.78 -13.04 -6.15
N LEU A 192 3.97 -12.89 -4.85
CA LEU A 192 5.25 -12.47 -4.26
C LEU A 192 6.41 -13.42 -4.54
N LYS A 193 6.15 -14.66 -4.97
CA LYS A 193 7.20 -15.60 -5.41
C LYS A 193 7.75 -15.23 -6.79
N LYS A 194 6.92 -14.65 -7.67
CA LYS A 194 7.28 -14.20 -9.01
C LYS A 194 6.48 -12.95 -9.37
N PRO A 195 6.77 -11.82 -8.71
CA PRO A 195 5.99 -10.60 -8.90
C PRO A 195 6.31 -9.93 -10.23
N ASP A 196 5.32 -9.24 -10.76
CA ASP A 196 5.49 -8.25 -11.80
C ASP A 196 5.92 -6.94 -11.17
N ILE A 197 7.07 -6.41 -11.57
CA ILE A 197 7.60 -5.16 -11.02
C ILE A 197 7.62 -4.10 -12.12
N TYR A 198 6.89 -3.01 -11.88
CA TYR A 198 6.85 -1.83 -12.74
C TYR A 198 7.67 -0.72 -12.09
N MET A 199 8.42 0.02 -12.91
CA MET A 199 9.16 1.21 -12.46
C MET A 199 8.46 2.46 -12.96
N VAL A 200 8.13 3.36 -12.06
CA VAL A 200 7.46 4.65 -12.35
C VAL A 200 8.43 5.77 -12.03
N ASN A 201 8.53 6.74 -12.93
CA ASN A 201 9.30 7.96 -12.72
C ASN A 201 8.35 9.17 -12.68
N LEU A 202 8.11 9.71 -11.49
CA LEU A 202 7.29 10.90 -11.28
C LEU A 202 8.09 12.19 -11.06
N SER A 203 9.40 12.15 -11.35
CA SER A 203 10.23 13.35 -11.28
C SER A 203 10.07 14.28 -12.49
N THR A 204 9.41 13.80 -13.54
CA THR A 204 9.17 14.55 -14.78
C THR A 204 7.68 14.53 -15.14
N ILE A 205 7.24 15.50 -15.95
CA ILE A 205 5.84 15.58 -16.41
C ILE A 205 5.49 14.40 -17.31
N GLU A 206 6.43 13.95 -18.14
CA GLU A 206 6.26 12.79 -19.02
C GLU A 206 5.98 11.51 -18.22
N GLY A 207 6.51 11.42 -17.00
CA GLY A 207 6.24 10.32 -16.10
C GLY A 207 4.81 10.29 -15.53
N MET A 208 4.04 11.38 -15.66
CA MET A 208 2.65 11.42 -15.16
C MET A 208 1.72 10.44 -15.87
N GLU A 209 1.97 10.11 -17.13
CA GLU A 209 1.20 9.08 -17.84
C GLU A 209 1.29 7.73 -17.12
N GLN A 210 2.47 7.42 -16.57
CA GLN A 210 2.69 6.21 -15.78
C GLN A 210 1.95 6.24 -14.44
N ALA A 211 1.68 7.43 -13.89
CA ALA A 211 0.92 7.60 -12.64
C ALA A 211 -0.58 7.33 -12.80
N ASN A 212 -1.10 7.32 -14.02
CA ASN A 212 -2.49 6.95 -14.31
C ASN A 212 -2.74 5.44 -14.27
N LEU A 213 -1.80 4.67 -13.73
CA LEU A 213 -1.95 3.24 -13.52
C LEU A 213 -2.97 2.98 -12.41
N ASN A 214 -4.02 2.21 -12.72
CA ASN A 214 -4.99 1.75 -11.73
C ASN A 214 -4.36 0.76 -10.77
N MET A 215 -4.51 1.02 -9.47
CA MET A 215 -4.00 0.17 -8.40
C MET A 215 -4.91 -1.04 -8.18
N GLN A 216 -4.32 -2.18 -7.92
CA GLN A 216 -5.02 -3.43 -7.64
C GLN A 216 -4.85 -3.84 -6.18
N ALA A 217 -5.84 -4.58 -5.66
CA ALA A 217 -5.74 -5.11 -4.31
C ALA A 217 -4.50 -6.01 -4.17
N GLY A 218 -3.72 -5.79 -3.12
CA GLY A 218 -2.47 -6.49 -2.87
C GLY A 218 -1.23 -5.86 -3.50
N ASP A 219 -1.36 -4.79 -4.31
CA ASP A 219 -0.20 -4.09 -4.84
C ASP A 219 0.67 -3.52 -3.71
N ILE A 220 1.97 -3.55 -3.95
CA ILE A 220 2.96 -2.93 -3.07
C ILE A 220 3.61 -1.78 -3.83
N ILE A 221 3.43 -0.57 -3.31
CA ILE A 221 4.13 0.63 -3.78
C ILE A 221 5.38 0.79 -2.93
N TYR A 222 6.54 0.75 -3.56
CA TYR A 222 7.81 0.98 -2.88
C TYR A 222 8.50 2.20 -3.47
N ILE A 223 8.67 3.23 -2.67
CA ILE A 223 9.40 4.45 -3.03
C ILE A 223 10.83 4.27 -2.58
N ASP A 224 11.77 4.19 -3.53
CA ASP A 224 13.20 4.08 -3.21
C ASP A 224 13.64 5.31 -2.39
N PRO A 225 14.45 5.15 -1.34
CA PRO A 225 14.98 6.29 -0.61
C PRO A 225 15.97 7.07 -1.45
N PHE A 226 15.93 8.40 -1.35
CA PHE A 226 16.97 9.27 -1.86
C PHE A 226 18.09 9.34 -0.81
N ILE A 227 19.22 8.72 -1.11
CA ILE A 227 20.36 8.75 -0.20
C ILE A 227 21.21 9.98 -0.51
N ASN A 228 21.10 10.98 0.33
CA ASN A 228 22.02 12.12 0.27
C ASN A 228 23.34 11.75 0.94
N TYR A 229 24.23 11.11 0.18
CA TYR A 229 25.55 10.72 0.67
C TYR A 229 26.36 11.92 1.21
N GLY A 230 26.22 13.10 0.57
CA GLY A 230 26.93 14.32 1.00
C GLY A 230 26.56 14.76 2.42
N ALA A 231 25.25 14.79 2.74
CA ALA A 231 24.80 15.16 4.08
C ALA A 231 25.20 14.14 5.15
N ARG A 232 25.17 12.84 4.84
CA ARG A 232 25.63 11.79 5.76
C ARG A 232 27.13 11.86 6.01
N ILE A 233 27.94 11.99 4.96
CA ILE A 233 29.40 12.13 5.09
C ILE A 233 29.76 13.38 5.88
N SER A 234 29.07 14.51 5.65
CA SER A 234 29.36 15.75 6.39
C SER A 234 29.02 15.64 7.89
N SER A 235 27.92 14.96 8.24
CA SER A 235 27.58 14.72 9.65
C SER A 235 28.58 13.79 10.35
N ASP A 236 29.02 12.73 9.67
CA ASP A 236 29.96 11.77 10.21
C ASP A 236 31.39 12.37 10.36
N ILE A 237 31.79 13.18 9.37
CA ILE A 237 33.09 13.93 9.45
C ILE A 237 32.98 14.98 10.56
N GLY A 238 31.86 15.71 10.70
CA GLY A 238 31.68 16.70 11.74
C GLY A 238 31.82 16.09 13.15
N SER A 239 31.24 14.94 13.40
CA SER A 239 31.31 14.25 14.68
C SER A 239 32.75 13.74 14.97
N THR A 240 33.43 13.20 13.97
CA THR A 240 34.84 12.72 14.12
C THR A 240 35.81 13.86 14.30
N LEU A 241 35.64 14.98 13.59
CA LEU A 241 36.48 16.20 13.80
C LEU A 241 36.23 16.81 15.19
N GLY A 242 35.00 16.83 15.67
CA GLY A 242 34.66 17.27 17.02
C GLY A 242 35.36 16.42 18.08
N PHE A 243 35.38 15.10 17.91
CA PHE A 243 36.09 14.19 18.82
C PHE A 243 37.63 14.39 18.79
N LEU A 244 38.21 14.55 17.60
CA LEU A 244 39.62 14.82 17.43
C LEU A 244 40.05 16.17 18.03
N SER A 245 39.22 17.21 17.84
CA SER A 245 39.50 18.54 18.43
C SER A 245 39.44 18.51 19.97
N SER A 246 38.52 17.76 20.57
CA SER A 246 38.45 17.59 22.02
C SER A 246 39.64 16.85 22.59
N LEU A 247 40.12 15.81 21.90
CA LEU A 247 41.33 15.09 22.27
C LEU A 247 42.59 15.97 22.19
N LEU A 248 42.67 16.83 21.17
CA LEU A 248 43.80 17.77 20.99
C LEU A 248 43.80 18.82 22.09
N LEU A 249 42.63 19.28 22.52
CA LEU A 249 42.45 20.23 23.61
C LEU A 249 42.87 19.61 24.95
N VAL A 250 42.49 18.38 25.23
CA VAL A 250 42.97 17.65 26.44
C VAL A 250 44.45 17.44 26.39
N TYR A 251 45.04 17.10 25.22
CA TYR A 251 46.48 16.93 25.07
C TYR A 251 47.24 18.21 25.33
N THR A 252 46.76 19.38 24.88
CA THR A 252 47.39 20.68 25.13
C THR A 252 47.28 21.13 26.59
N LEU A 253 46.24 20.73 27.31
CA LEU A 253 46.04 21.01 28.73
C LEU A 253 46.94 20.16 29.67
N VAL A 254 47.29 18.97 29.21
CA VAL A 254 48.12 18.01 29.99
C VAL A 254 49.63 18.18 29.72
N GLN A 255 50.05 18.89 28.67
CA GLN A 255 51.43 19.23 28.47
C GLN A 255 51.78 20.51 29.27
N PRO A 256 52.76 20.38 30.22
CA PRO A 256 53.24 21.50 31.02
C PRO A 256 54.06 22.50 30.17
#